data_644a3e3a6c71300e7d3eca5ebc2fecad
#
_entry.id   644a3e3a6c71300e7d3eca5ebc2fecad
#
_cell.length_a   1.000
_cell.length_b   1.000
_cell.length_c   1.000
_cell.angle_alpha   90.00
_cell.angle_beta   90.00
_cell.angle_gamma   90.00
#
_symmetry.space_group_name_H-M   'P 1'
#
loop_
_entity.id
_entity.type
_entity.pdbx_description
1 polymer ?
#
loop_
_entity_poly.entity_id
_entity_poly.type
_entity_poly.pdbx_seq_one_letter_code
_entity_poly.pdbx_strand_id
1 'polypeptide(L)'
;MTEKQKTTYSMEQQAKLWAVGGGKGGVGKSFLTTNIGVLLAKEGKRVVLMDLDLGGANLHTCLGVTDLDRGVSDFLMRRYEELEEALVPTQVPNLFLLSGAQDSLNIANPKYAQKIRLLRELKKIEADYILMDLGAGTSFNTLDFFIAADTQLLVAIPEPTSIENAYRFIKSSFYRQIRLYSETPELRDLVEESMDRNNRHGIR
;
A
#
# COMPACT_ATOMS: atom_id res chain seq x y z
N MET A 1 -20.78 27.90 24.78
CA MET A 1 -20.93 26.46 24.96
C MET A 1 -21.21 25.88 23.57
N THR A 2 -20.22 25.42 22.91
CA THR A 2 -20.32 24.85 21.55
C THR A 2 -20.06 23.34 21.65
N GLU A 3 -21.13 22.57 21.51
CA GLU A 3 -21.08 21.11 21.47
C GLU A 3 -20.22 20.67 20.31
N LYS A 4 -19.14 19.98 20.63
CA LYS A 4 -18.36 19.21 19.68
C LYS A 4 -19.28 18.11 19.15
N GLN A 5 -19.69 18.19 17.89
CA GLN A 5 -20.27 17.07 17.17
C GLN A 5 -19.21 15.96 17.12
N LYS A 6 -19.28 15.03 18.06
CA LYS A 6 -18.67 13.72 17.90
C LYS A 6 -19.44 13.03 16.79
N THR A 7 -18.88 13.01 15.60
CA THR A 7 -19.34 12.12 14.53
C THR A 7 -19.20 10.69 15.05
N THR A 8 -20.32 10.08 15.38
CA THR A 8 -20.39 8.70 15.84
C THR A 8 -20.12 7.82 14.61
N TYR A 9 -18.87 7.44 14.39
CA TYR A 9 -18.56 6.37 13.45
C TYR A 9 -19.16 5.09 14.02
N SER A 10 -20.14 4.53 13.32
CA SER A 10 -20.72 3.23 13.67
C SER A 10 -19.62 2.16 13.55
N MET A 11 -19.51 1.27 14.54
CA MET A 11 -18.47 0.25 14.68
C MET A 11 -18.47 -0.83 13.57
N GLU A 12 -19.15 -0.62 12.44
CA GLU A 12 -19.30 -1.60 11.36
C GLU A 12 -18.60 -1.22 10.03
N GLN A 13 -18.07 -0.01 9.88
CA GLN A 13 -17.49 0.39 8.61
C GLN A 13 -15.97 0.45 8.68
N GLN A 14 -15.32 -0.69 8.42
CA GLN A 14 -13.86 -0.73 8.25
C GLN A 14 -13.44 0.11 7.05
N ALA A 15 -12.28 0.77 7.16
CA ALA A 15 -11.69 1.53 6.07
C ALA A 15 -11.49 0.64 4.82
N LYS A 16 -11.83 1.19 3.66
CA LYS A 16 -11.56 0.52 2.37
C LYS A 16 -10.08 0.69 2.01
N LEU A 17 -9.37 -0.42 1.91
CA LEU A 17 -7.96 -0.45 1.53
C LEU A 17 -7.83 -0.46 0.01
N TRP A 18 -7.22 0.57 -0.57
CA TRP A 18 -6.89 0.65 -1.98
C TRP A 18 -5.38 0.61 -2.16
N ALA A 19 -4.89 -0.24 -3.06
CA ALA A 19 -3.47 -0.30 -3.40
C ALA A 19 -3.22 0.24 -4.80
N VAL A 20 -2.26 1.14 -4.93
CA VAL A 20 -1.81 1.69 -6.21
C VAL A 20 -0.43 1.11 -6.52
N GLY A 21 -0.38 0.20 -7.48
CA GLY A 21 0.82 -0.51 -7.89
C GLY A 21 1.22 -0.23 -9.34
N GLY A 22 2.40 -0.66 -9.72
CA GLY A 22 2.88 -0.56 -11.09
C GLY A 22 4.21 -1.28 -11.28
N GLY A 23 4.38 -1.90 -12.44
CA GLY A 23 5.58 -2.67 -12.75
C GLY A 23 6.83 -1.82 -13.02
N LYS A 24 6.69 -0.49 -13.24
CA LYS A 24 7.80 0.43 -13.60
C LYS A 24 7.76 1.68 -12.72
N GLY A 25 8.93 2.23 -12.39
CA GLY A 25 9.05 3.56 -11.78
C GLY A 25 8.66 4.68 -12.74
N GLY A 26 8.22 5.83 -12.20
CA GLY A 26 7.91 7.02 -12.99
C GLY A 26 6.60 6.98 -13.81
N VAL A 27 5.75 5.96 -13.64
CA VAL A 27 4.46 5.86 -14.37
C VAL A 27 3.34 6.72 -13.76
N GLY A 28 3.60 7.44 -12.66
CA GLY A 28 2.63 8.33 -12.05
C GLY A 28 1.82 7.75 -10.90
N LYS A 29 2.25 6.67 -10.26
CA LYS A 29 1.56 6.06 -9.10
C LYS A 29 1.28 7.07 -7.99
N SER A 30 2.32 7.68 -7.44
CA SER A 30 2.22 8.65 -6.33
C SER A 30 1.39 9.88 -6.72
N PHE A 31 1.51 10.35 -7.96
CA PHE A 31 0.67 11.42 -8.49
C PHE A 31 -0.80 11.03 -8.50
N LEU A 32 -1.12 9.83 -8.99
CA LEU A 32 -2.49 9.32 -9.04
C LEU A 32 -3.04 9.10 -7.63
N THR A 33 -2.26 8.46 -6.74
CA THR A 33 -2.62 8.22 -5.35
C THR A 33 -2.96 9.52 -4.64
N THR A 34 -2.10 10.54 -4.76
CA THR A 34 -2.31 11.86 -4.16
C THR A 34 -3.59 12.51 -4.66
N ASN A 35 -3.81 12.53 -5.99
CA ASN A 35 -4.98 13.19 -6.57
C ASN A 35 -6.29 12.50 -6.20
N ILE A 36 -6.35 11.17 -6.22
CA ILE A 36 -7.52 10.41 -5.77
C ILE A 36 -7.80 10.72 -4.29
N GLY A 37 -6.77 10.70 -3.44
CA GLY A 37 -6.92 11.01 -2.02
C GLY A 37 -7.46 12.42 -1.77
N VAL A 38 -6.92 13.42 -2.48
CA VAL A 38 -7.40 14.81 -2.40
C VAL A 38 -8.85 14.93 -2.85
N LEU A 39 -9.25 14.27 -3.93
CA LEU A 39 -10.63 14.30 -4.42
C LEU A 39 -11.60 13.67 -3.43
N LEU A 40 -11.28 12.50 -2.89
CA LEU A 40 -12.10 11.84 -1.86
C LEU A 40 -12.21 12.70 -0.59
N ALA A 41 -11.12 13.32 -0.16
CA ALA A 41 -11.13 14.21 1.00
C ALA A 41 -11.98 15.47 0.78
N LYS A 42 -11.96 16.03 -0.43
CA LYS A 42 -12.86 17.15 -0.82
C LYS A 42 -14.32 16.75 -0.84
N GLU A 43 -14.64 15.51 -1.11
CA GLU A 43 -16.00 14.94 -0.99
C GLU A 43 -16.39 14.62 0.48
N GLY A 44 -15.59 15.08 1.45
CA GLY A 44 -15.87 14.93 2.87
C GLY A 44 -15.48 13.57 3.46
N LYS A 45 -14.78 12.73 2.72
CA LYS A 45 -14.28 11.44 3.21
C LYS A 45 -13.02 11.63 4.05
N ARG A 46 -12.89 10.86 5.14
CA ARG A 46 -11.64 10.78 5.90
C ARG A 46 -10.70 9.80 5.18
N VAL A 47 -9.58 10.32 4.70
CA VAL A 47 -8.65 9.59 3.83
C VAL A 47 -7.26 9.54 4.43
N VAL A 48 -6.63 8.38 4.38
CA VAL A 48 -5.22 8.20 4.72
C VAL A 48 -4.46 7.79 3.46
N LEU A 49 -3.42 8.55 3.11
CA LEU A 49 -2.45 8.13 2.11
C LEU A 49 -1.27 7.48 2.81
N MET A 50 -0.94 6.26 2.44
CA MET A 50 0.16 5.51 3.01
C MET A 50 1.26 5.32 1.97
N ASP A 51 2.45 5.83 2.28
CA ASP A 51 3.63 5.66 1.43
C ASP A 51 4.35 4.35 1.80
N LEU A 52 4.32 3.39 0.89
CA LEU A 52 5.00 2.09 1.01
C LEU A 52 6.14 1.92 0.02
N ASP A 53 6.52 2.98 -0.70
CA ASP A 53 7.79 3.02 -1.44
C ASP A 53 8.94 3.33 -0.47
N LEU A 54 9.26 2.36 0.39
CA LEU A 54 10.21 2.49 1.50
C LEU A 54 11.65 2.82 1.06
N GLY A 55 11.94 2.78 -0.24
CA GLY A 55 13.23 3.17 -0.82
C GLY A 55 13.20 4.47 -1.60
N GLY A 56 12.02 5.05 -1.82
CA GLY A 56 11.81 6.25 -2.64
C GLY A 56 10.53 7.00 -2.29
N ALA A 57 10.19 7.05 -0.99
CA ALA A 57 8.98 7.71 -0.50
C ALA A 57 8.87 9.16 -0.99
N ASN A 58 7.79 9.48 -1.69
CA ASN A 58 7.58 10.78 -2.34
C ASN A 58 6.21 11.42 -2.08
N LEU A 59 5.29 10.74 -1.38
CA LEU A 59 3.94 11.29 -1.13
C LEU A 59 4.00 12.59 -0.33
N HIS A 60 4.91 12.69 0.64
CA HIS A 60 5.11 13.90 1.43
C HIS A 60 5.43 15.12 0.55
N THR A 61 6.30 14.93 -0.45
CA THR A 61 6.64 15.99 -1.41
C THR A 61 5.42 16.39 -2.24
N CYS A 62 4.63 15.42 -2.73
CA CYS A 62 3.41 15.68 -3.49
C CYS A 62 2.36 16.44 -2.68
N LEU A 63 2.34 16.27 -1.35
CA LEU A 63 1.40 16.89 -0.43
C LEU A 63 1.92 18.19 0.21
N GLY A 64 3.19 18.56 -0.05
CA GLY A 64 3.84 19.70 0.60
C GLY A 64 4.04 19.53 2.11
N VAL A 65 4.12 18.27 2.58
CA VAL A 65 4.39 17.96 4.00
C VAL A 65 5.91 17.93 4.21
N THR A 66 6.41 18.81 5.06
CA THR A 66 7.86 18.94 5.33
C THR A 66 8.27 18.35 6.67
N ASP A 67 7.32 18.27 7.60
CA ASP A 67 7.58 17.73 8.93
C ASP A 67 7.12 16.26 8.98
N LEU A 68 8.11 15.36 9.01
CA LEU A 68 7.91 13.93 9.02
C LEU A 68 8.53 13.33 10.29
N ASP A 69 8.11 13.83 11.45
CA ASP A 69 8.58 13.39 12.76
C ASP A 69 8.10 11.98 13.15
N ARG A 70 7.15 11.43 12.41
CA ARG A 70 6.50 10.14 12.66
C ARG A 70 6.07 9.43 11.38
N GLY A 71 5.98 8.10 11.45
CA GLY A 71 5.58 7.30 10.28
C GLY A 71 5.46 5.80 10.58
N VAL A 72 5.34 5.02 9.51
CA VAL A 72 5.23 3.55 9.58
C VAL A 72 6.38 2.93 10.36
N SER A 73 7.58 3.49 10.21
CA SER A 73 8.81 3.05 10.87
C SER A 73 8.69 3.04 12.38
N ASP A 74 8.15 4.12 12.95
CA ASP A 74 8.00 4.28 14.38
C ASP A 74 7.01 3.26 14.97
N PHE A 75 5.92 3.03 14.27
CA PHE A 75 4.97 1.99 14.64
C PHE A 75 5.60 0.59 14.57
N LEU A 76 6.35 0.26 13.51
CA LEU A 76 7.01 -1.04 13.38
C LEU A 76 8.09 -1.25 14.45
N MET A 77 8.76 -0.18 14.90
CA MET A 77 9.72 -0.15 16.01
C MET A 77 9.06 -0.13 17.41
N ARG A 78 7.71 -0.15 17.46
CA ARG A 78 6.93 -0.08 18.71
C ARG A 78 7.13 1.22 19.52
N ARG A 79 7.38 2.34 18.83
CA ARG A 79 7.38 3.67 19.46
C ARG A 79 5.97 4.17 19.71
N TYR A 80 5.00 3.66 18.93
CA TYR A 80 3.56 3.89 19.07
C TYR A 80 2.85 2.55 19.27
N GLU A 81 1.80 2.56 20.09
CA GLU A 81 0.95 1.39 20.30
C GLU A 81 -0.07 1.25 19.17
N GLU A 82 -0.64 2.37 18.73
CA GLU A 82 -1.63 2.44 17.68
C GLU A 82 -1.04 3.13 16.43
N LEU A 83 -1.42 2.63 15.25
CA LEU A 83 -0.93 3.18 13.98
C LEU A 83 -1.51 4.59 13.72
N GLU A 84 -2.65 4.92 14.30
CA GLU A 84 -3.28 6.23 14.18
C GLU A 84 -2.41 7.36 14.77
N GLU A 85 -1.59 7.08 15.77
CA GLU A 85 -0.64 8.03 16.37
C GLU A 85 0.44 8.48 15.39
N ALA A 86 0.72 7.65 14.38
CA ALA A 86 1.71 7.94 13.33
C ALA A 86 1.15 8.76 12.15
N LEU A 87 -0.13 9.11 12.17
CA LEU A 87 -0.75 9.90 11.11
C LEU A 87 -0.30 11.37 11.19
N VAL A 88 0.12 11.91 10.05
CA VAL A 88 0.47 13.32 9.89
C VAL A 88 -0.67 14.04 9.15
N PRO A 89 -1.28 15.09 9.71
CA PRO A 89 -2.29 15.86 9.01
C PRO A 89 -1.66 16.60 7.83
N THR A 90 -2.40 16.75 6.73
CA THR A 90 -1.98 17.52 5.57
C THR A 90 -2.64 18.90 5.54
N GLN A 91 -2.29 19.74 4.56
CA GLN A 91 -2.97 21.00 4.32
C GLN A 91 -4.41 20.82 3.76
N VAL A 92 -4.74 19.62 3.28
CA VAL A 92 -6.08 19.29 2.79
C VAL A 92 -6.91 18.75 3.95
N PRO A 93 -8.06 19.37 4.29
CA PRO A 93 -8.95 18.86 5.34
C PRO A 93 -9.36 17.40 5.07
N ASN A 94 -9.43 16.58 6.11
CA ASN A 94 -9.77 15.15 6.08
C ASN A 94 -8.74 14.26 5.38
N LEU A 95 -7.57 14.78 4.97
CA LEU A 95 -6.49 14.02 4.35
C LEU A 95 -5.30 13.91 5.29
N PHE A 96 -4.87 12.69 5.56
CA PHE A 96 -3.74 12.37 6.42
C PHE A 96 -2.68 11.59 5.64
N LEU A 97 -1.43 11.75 6.04
CA LEU A 97 -0.29 11.00 5.50
C LEU A 97 0.24 10.04 6.56
N LEU A 98 0.44 8.80 6.18
CA LEU A 98 1.22 7.81 6.91
C LEU A 98 2.52 7.59 6.14
N SER A 99 3.58 8.27 6.56
CA SER A 99 4.84 8.29 5.83
C SER A 99 5.65 7.02 6.00
N GLY A 100 6.22 6.52 4.89
CA GLY A 100 7.26 5.49 4.88
C GLY A 100 8.69 6.04 4.83
N ALA A 101 8.85 7.38 4.80
CA ALA A 101 10.10 8.06 4.47
C ALA A 101 11.16 8.09 5.57
N GLN A 102 10.91 7.56 6.76
CA GLN A 102 11.90 7.62 7.83
C GLN A 102 12.98 6.54 7.70
N ASP A 103 14.21 7.03 7.75
CA ASP A 103 15.46 6.30 7.65
C ASP A 103 15.57 5.09 8.57
N SER A 104 15.23 3.94 8.09
CA SER A 104 15.86 2.75 8.63
C SER A 104 15.98 1.68 7.55
N LEU A 105 17.20 1.42 7.16
CA LEU A 105 17.64 0.31 6.30
C LEU A 105 17.00 -1.03 6.67
N ASN A 106 16.53 -1.16 7.93
CA ASN A 106 15.86 -2.35 8.44
C ASN A 106 14.36 -2.44 8.12
N ILE A 107 13.72 -1.36 7.64
CA ILE A 107 12.26 -1.30 7.39
C ILE A 107 11.94 -1.39 5.91
N ALA A 108 12.90 -1.15 5.03
CA ALA A 108 12.72 -1.34 3.59
C ALA A 108 12.25 -2.76 3.20
N ASN A 109 12.42 -3.73 4.11
CA ASN A 109 11.98 -5.12 3.90
C ASN A 109 11.33 -5.70 5.16
N PRO A 110 10.09 -5.28 5.51
CA PRO A 110 9.41 -5.75 6.71
C PRO A 110 9.21 -7.27 6.66
N LYS A 111 9.48 -7.93 7.81
CA LYS A 111 9.23 -9.36 7.98
C LYS A 111 7.73 -9.65 7.85
N TYR A 112 7.38 -10.86 7.48
CA TYR A 112 5.99 -11.29 7.31
C TYR A 112 5.09 -10.91 8.50
N ALA A 113 5.52 -11.18 9.73
CA ALA A 113 4.77 -10.83 10.94
C ALA A 113 4.53 -9.32 11.11
N GLN A 114 5.48 -8.48 10.68
CA GLN A 114 5.34 -7.02 10.70
C GLN A 114 4.30 -6.56 9.66
N LYS A 115 4.28 -7.17 8.46
CA LYS A 115 3.27 -6.88 7.45
C LYS A 115 1.87 -7.22 7.92
N ILE A 116 1.68 -8.41 8.48
CA ILE A 116 0.38 -8.84 9.02
C ILE A 116 -0.09 -7.91 10.15
N ARG A 117 0.84 -7.54 11.06
CA ARG A 117 0.52 -6.57 12.11
C ARG A 117 0.09 -5.23 11.50
N LEU A 118 0.84 -4.70 10.53
CA LEU A 118 0.55 -3.43 9.87
C LEU A 118 -0.83 -3.46 9.17
N LEU A 119 -1.12 -4.49 8.38
CA LEU A 119 -2.41 -4.64 7.69
C LEU A 119 -3.59 -4.74 8.67
N ARG A 120 -3.39 -5.40 9.83
CA ARG A 120 -4.42 -5.47 10.86
C ARG A 120 -4.67 -4.12 11.53
N GLU A 121 -3.62 -3.37 11.80
CA GLU A 121 -3.74 -2.04 12.41
C GLU A 121 -4.31 -1.00 11.44
N LEU A 122 -4.00 -1.10 10.15
CA LEU A 122 -4.64 -0.26 9.13
C LEU A 122 -6.17 -0.36 9.16
N LYS A 123 -6.72 -1.55 9.38
CA LYS A 123 -8.17 -1.76 9.46
C LYS A 123 -8.83 -1.16 10.71
N LYS A 124 -8.05 -0.76 11.70
CA LYS A 124 -8.54 -0.11 12.93
C LYS A 124 -8.56 1.42 12.84
N ILE A 125 -7.84 1.99 11.85
CA ILE A 125 -7.82 3.44 11.65
C ILE A 125 -9.24 3.92 11.33
N GLU A 126 -9.70 4.94 12.03
CA GLU A 126 -10.97 5.59 11.73
C GLU A 126 -10.87 6.39 10.42
N ALA A 127 -11.05 5.71 9.29
CA ALA A 127 -11.04 6.33 7.96
C ALA A 127 -12.08 5.67 7.03
N ASP A 128 -12.51 6.42 5.99
CA ASP A 128 -13.33 5.85 4.92
C ASP A 128 -12.46 5.10 3.92
N TYR A 129 -11.28 5.65 3.62
CA TYR A 129 -10.35 5.10 2.62
C TYR A 129 -8.91 5.18 3.13
N ILE A 130 -8.15 4.12 2.85
CA ILE A 130 -6.70 4.09 2.99
C ILE A 130 -6.11 3.73 1.63
N LEU A 131 -5.36 4.65 1.02
CA LEU A 131 -4.70 4.46 -0.27
C LEU A 131 -3.23 4.16 -0.03
N MET A 132 -2.79 2.98 -0.39
CA MET A 132 -1.41 2.53 -0.29
C MET A 132 -0.66 2.80 -1.59
N ASP A 133 0.29 3.73 -1.58
CA ASP A 133 1.21 3.98 -2.72
C ASP A 133 2.37 2.99 -2.65
N LEU A 134 2.39 2.05 -3.57
CA LEU A 134 3.36 0.97 -3.56
C LEU A 134 4.60 1.32 -4.38
N GLY A 135 5.76 0.86 -3.91
CA GLY A 135 6.99 0.90 -4.69
C GLY A 135 6.85 0.20 -6.05
N ALA A 136 7.70 0.56 -6.99
CA ALA A 136 7.72 -0.05 -8.31
C ALA A 136 8.24 -1.49 -8.29
N GLY A 137 7.76 -2.28 -9.26
CA GLY A 137 8.25 -3.64 -9.47
C GLY A 137 7.50 -4.71 -8.68
N THR A 138 8.05 -5.92 -8.70
CA THR A 138 7.40 -7.15 -8.25
C THR A 138 8.06 -7.74 -6.99
N SER A 139 8.52 -6.89 -6.07
CA SER A 139 9.03 -7.36 -4.78
C SER A 139 7.91 -8.06 -3.99
N PHE A 140 8.27 -9.04 -3.18
CA PHE A 140 7.27 -9.75 -2.37
C PHE A 140 6.48 -8.80 -1.47
N ASN A 141 7.11 -7.75 -0.94
CA ASN A 141 6.42 -6.78 -0.11
C ASN A 141 5.39 -5.99 -0.91
N THR A 142 5.76 -5.47 -2.09
CA THR A 142 4.86 -4.78 -3.02
C THR A 142 3.65 -5.65 -3.37
N LEU A 143 3.90 -6.91 -3.74
CA LEU A 143 2.83 -7.85 -4.11
C LEU A 143 1.92 -8.21 -2.93
N ASP A 144 2.49 -8.41 -1.73
CA ASP A 144 1.71 -8.76 -0.54
C ASP A 144 0.73 -7.64 -0.15
N PHE A 145 1.16 -6.38 -0.17
CA PHE A 145 0.27 -5.24 0.08
C PHE A 145 -0.75 -5.03 -1.05
N PHE A 146 -0.34 -5.25 -2.31
CA PHE A 146 -1.25 -5.15 -3.43
C PHE A 146 -2.38 -6.17 -3.35
N ILE A 147 -2.05 -7.43 -3.03
CA ILE A 147 -3.03 -8.53 -2.91
C ILE A 147 -3.94 -8.36 -1.69
N ALA A 148 -3.43 -7.76 -0.60
CA ALA A 148 -4.20 -7.56 0.63
C ALA A 148 -5.23 -6.43 0.55
N ALA A 149 -5.21 -5.60 -0.49
CA ALA A 149 -6.13 -4.49 -0.68
C ALA A 149 -7.50 -4.95 -1.19
N ASP A 150 -8.55 -4.24 -0.77
CA ASP A 150 -9.93 -4.45 -1.25
C ASP A 150 -10.10 -4.00 -2.70
N THR A 151 -9.34 -2.96 -3.11
CA THR A 151 -9.30 -2.47 -4.49
C THR A 151 -7.86 -2.32 -4.94
N GLN A 152 -7.56 -2.86 -6.11
CA GLN A 152 -6.24 -2.90 -6.69
C GLN A 152 -6.20 -2.02 -7.96
N LEU A 153 -5.39 -0.97 -7.94
CA LEU A 153 -5.19 -0.05 -9.07
C LEU A 153 -3.80 -0.30 -9.66
N LEU A 154 -3.74 -0.69 -10.92
CA LEU A 154 -2.49 -0.85 -11.65
C LEU A 154 -2.27 0.33 -12.57
N VAL A 155 -1.16 1.04 -12.39
CA VAL A 155 -0.80 2.21 -13.19
C VAL A 155 0.24 1.83 -14.23
N ALA A 156 -0.05 2.14 -15.49
CA ALA A 156 0.84 1.96 -16.63
C ALA A 156 0.70 3.13 -17.61
N ILE A 157 1.76 3.40 -18.36
CA ILE A 157 1.73 4.35 -19.49
C ILE A 157 1.78 3.58 -20.81
N PRO A 158 1.31 4.14 -21.94
CA PRO A 158 1.22 3.46 -23.23
C PRO A 158 2.60 3.34 -23.91
N GLU A 159 3.56 2.77 -23.23
CA GLU A 159 4.89 2.44 -23.71
C GLU A 159 5.11 0.92 -23.66
N PRO A 160 5.80 0.30 -24.64
CA PRO A 160 6.02 -1.13 -24.68
C PRO A 160 6.60 -1.71 -23.38
N THR A 161 7.63 -1.06 -22.82
CA THR A 161 8.27 -1.48 -21.58
C THR A 161 7.35 -1.35 -20.36
N SER A 162 6.49 -0.33 -20.32
CA SER A 162 5.54 -0.16 -19.23
C SER A 162 4.43 -1.21 -19.28
N ILE A 163 3.92 -1.49 -20.50
CA ILE A 163 2.91 -2.55 -20.72
C ILE A 163 3.47 -3.92 -20.34
N GLU A 164 4.69 -4.25 -20.77
CA GLU A 164 5.35 -5.51 -20.41
C GLU A 164 5.52 -5.65 -18.90
N ASN A 165 5.98 -4.59 -18.23
CA ASN A 165 6.15 -4.60 -16.78
C ASN A 165 4.80 -4.67 -16.04
N ALA A 166 3.74 -4.04 -16.56
CA ALA A 166 2.39 -4.17 -16.01
C ALA A 166 1.89 -5.62 -16.12
N TYR A 167 2.08 -6.25 -17.28
CA TYR A 167 1.76 -7.68 -17.46
C TYR A 167 2.53 -8.57 -16.47
N ARG A 168 3.85 -8.34 -16.32
CA ARG A 168 4.67 -9.07 -15.35
C ARG A 168 4.19 -8.86 -13.91
N PHE A 169 3.75 -7.65 -13.58
CA PHE A 169 3.21 -7.32 -12.26
C PHE A 169 1.92 -8.11 -11.98
N ILE A 170 0.96 -8.11 -12.90
CA ILE A 170 -0.29 -8.89 -12.78
C ILE A 170 0.01 -10.37 -12.64
N LYS A 171 0.87 -10.92 -13.51
CA LYS A 171 1.27 -12.33 -13.48
C LYS A 171 1.89 -12.70 -12.13
N SER A 172 2.83 -11.89 -11.64
CA SER A 172 3.49 -12.13 -10.36
C SER A 172 2.52 -12.02 -9.17
N SER A 173 1.57 -11.06 -9.21
CA SER A 173 0.53 -10.92 -8.18
C SER A 173 -0.36 -12.16 -8.14
N PHE A 174 -0.79 -12.66 -9.29
CA PHE A 174 -1.61 -13.87 -9.40
C PHE A 174 -0.90 -15.10 -8.82
N TYR A 175 0.35 -15.36 -9.22
CA TYR A 175 1.12 -16.48 -8.68
C TYR A 175 1.39 -16.31 -7.19
N ARG A 176 1.69 -15.09 -6.74
CA ARG A 176 1.88 -14.82 -5.32
C ARG A 176 0.62 -15.10 -4.51
N GLN A 177 -0.53 -14.72 -5.03
CA GLN A 177 -1.83 -14.99 -4.43
C GLN A 177 -2.09 -16.49 -4.32
N ILE A 178 -1.90 -17.26 -5.41
CA ILE A 178 -2.05 -18.71 -5.38
C ILE A 178 -1.14 -19.32 -4.31
N ARG A 179 0.13 -18.91 -4.26
CA ARG A 179 1.10 -19.42 -3.28
C ARG A 179 0.68 -19.14 -1.83
N LEU A 180 0.12 -17.95 -1.57
CA LEU A 180 -0.35 -17.60 -0.23
C LEU A 180 -1.56 -18.44 0.22
N TYR A 181 -2.44 -18.80 -0.72
CA TYR A 181 -3.64 -19.60 -0.45
C TYR A 181 -3.41 -21.10 -0.66
N SER A 182 -2.23 -21.54 -1.11
CA SER A 182 -1.91 -22.95 -1.27
C SER A 182 -1.68 -23.59 0.10
N GLU A 183 -2.56 -24.50 0.48
CA GLU A 183 -2.49 -25.18 1.78
C GLU A 183 -1.51 -26.35 1.76
N THR A 184 -1.30 -26.97 0.60
CA THR A 184 -0.44 -28.16 0.47
C THR A 184 0.94 -27.82 -0.12
N PRO A 185 2.02 -28.53 0.31
CA PRO A 185 3.35 -28.37 -0.27
C PRO A 185 3.38 -28.62 -1.78
N GLU A 186 2.67 -29.66 -2.24
CA GLU A 186 2.64 -30.06 -3.66
C GLU A 186 2.09 -28.94 -4.55
N LEU A 187 1.07 -28.21 -4.07
CA LEU A 187 0.50 -27.09 -4.81
C LEU A 187 1.47 -25.90 -4.85
N ARG A 188 2.26 -25.69 -3.80
CA ARG A 188 3.31 -24.66 -3.76
C ARG A 188 4.42 -24.98 -4.75
N ASP A 189 4.87 -26.22 -4.78
CA ASP A 189 5.92 -26.69 -5.70
C ASP A 189 5.47 -26.57 -7.16
N LEU A 190 4.23 -26.91 -7.48
CA LEU A 190 3.65 -26.73 -8.80
C LEU A 190 3.63 -25.27 -9.24
N VAL A 191 3.29 -24.34 -8.33
CA VAL A 191 3.30 -22.90 -8.59
C VAL A 191 4.74 -22.42 -8.83
N GLU A 192 5.71 -22.87 -8.05
CA GLU A 192 7.12 -22.51 -8.23
C GLU A 192 7.65 -23.03 -9.58
N GLU A 193 7.34 -24.27 -9.93
CA GLU A 193 7.70 -24.85 -11.21
C GLU A 193 7.09 -24.10 -12.39
N SER A 194 5.83 -23.65 -12.28
CA SER A 194 5.16 -22.86 -13.32
C SER A 194 5.73 -21.45 -13.48
N MET A 195 6.40 -20.93 -12.46
CA MET A 195 7.08 -19.62 -12.48
C MET A 195 8.49 -19.70 -13.06
N ASP A 196 9.10 -20.90 -13.11
CA ASP A 196 10.43 -21.07 -13.67
C ASP A 196 10.41 -20.75 -15.17
N ARG A 197 11.30 -19.84 -15.60
CA ARG A 197 11.46 -19.44 -17.01
C ARG A 197 11.89 -20.60 -17.90
N ASN A 198 12.48 -21.65 -17.33
CA ASN A 198 12.93 -22.86 -18.01
C ASN A 198 11.86 -23.95 -18.10
N ASN A 199 10.66 -23.67 -17.55
CA ASN A 199 9.57 -24.64 -17.58
C ASN A 199 9.15 -24.97 -19.02
N ARG A 200 9.47 -26.18 -19.47
CA ARG A 200 9.20 -26.71 -20.82
C ARG A 200 7.74 -27.13 -21.01
N HIS A 201 6.91 -27.11 -19.96
CA HIS A 201 5.52 -27.60 -20.00
C HIS A 201 4.50 -26.56 -20.45
N GLY A 202 4.94 -25.42 -21.00
CA GLY A 202 4.12 -24.59 -21.89
C GLY A 202 2.98 -23.80 -21.24
N ILE A 203 2.91 -23.65 -19.93
CA ILE A 203 2.00 -22.70 -19.28
C ILE A 203 2.63 -21.31 -19.42
N ARG A 204 2.31 -20.66 -20.53
CA ARG A 204 2.72 -19.28 -20.83
C ARG A 204 1.63 -18.29 -20.46
#